data_07ab95fadac3b0043728fd44dab1b7ec
#
_entry.id   07ab95fadac3b0043728fd44dab1b7ec
#
_cell.length_a   1.000
_cell.length_b   1.000
_cell.length_c   1.000
_cell.angle_alpha   90.00
_cell.angle_beta   90.00
_cell.angle_gamma   90.00
#
_symmetry.space_group_name_H-M   'P 1'
#
loop_
_entity.id
_entity.type
_entity.pdbx_description
1 polymer ?
#
loop_
_entity_poly.entity_id
_entity_poly.type
_entity_poly.pdbx_seq_one_letter_code
_entity_poly.pdbx_strand_id
1 'polypeptide(L)'
;SPVRPDKCPPVIEHSDEKLTELCYGMAHAQYGDPLPALVQERLDKELNSIIKNGFAVMYIIAHELVKHSNEEGYLVGSRGSVGSSFVAYTAGITEVNPLPPHYVCPNCRYSDFDSEIPKQFAGTAGCDMPDQVCPHCGAKMRKDGFDIPFETFLGFKGDKEPDIDLNFSGENQSSAHAYTEVIFGKGQTFRAGTVGTLAE
;
A
#
# COMPACT_ATOMS: atom_id res chain seq x y z
N SER A 1 -10.59 20.53 -15.60
CA SER A 1 -9.63 21.16 -14.75
C SER A 1 -9.16 20.19 -13.69
N PRO A 2 -7.93 20.24 -13.37
CA PRO A 2 -7.46 19.34 -12.35
C PRO A 2 -8.08 19.68 -11.02
N VAL A 3 -8.11 18.71 -10.17
CA VAL A 3 -8.61 18.91 -8.85
C VAL A 3 -7.60 19.78 -8.13
N ARG A 4 -8.04 20.84 -7.59
CA ARG A 4 -7.18 21.71 -6.83
C ARG A 4 -7.63 21.64 -5.39
N PRO A 5 -6.77 22.03 -4.45
CA PRO A 5 -7.13 21.89 -3.05
C PRO A 5 -8.43 22.55 -2.69
N ASP A 6 -8.70 23.71 -3.26
CA ASP A 6 -9.92 24.41 -2.95
C ASP A 6 -11.13 23.79 -3.64
N LYS A 7 -10.91 22.81 -4.50
CA LYS A 7 -11.99 22.15 -5.18
C LYS A 7 -12.04 20.68 -4.89
N CYS A 8 -11.28 20.25 -3.93
CA CYS A 8 -11.26 18.83 -3.59
C CYS A 8 -12.61 18.44 -2.99
N PRO A 9 -13.02 17.22 -3.27
CA PRO A 9 -14.26 16.72 -2.66
C PRO A 9 -14.16 16.71 -1.14
N PRO A 10 -15.27 16.86 -0.43
CA PRO A 10 -15.22 16.83 1.03
C PRO A 10 -14.66 15.53 1.59
N VAL A 11 -14.69 14.46 0.82
CA VAL A 11 -14.19 13.18 1.29
C VAL A 11 -12.71 13.25 1.64
N ILE A 12 -11.98 14.24 1.11
CA ILE A 12 -10.56 14.31 1.40
C ILE A 12 -10.25 15.28 2.53
N GLU A 13 -11.27 15.83 3.17
CA GLU A 13 -11.01 16.61 4.37
C GLU A 13 -10.52 15.67 5.46
N HIS A 14 -9.63 16.17 6.30
CA HIS A 14 -9.03 15.39 7.38
C HIS A 14 -8.28 14.17 6.87
N SER A 15 -7.68 14.30 5.68
CA SER A 15 -6.95 13.18 5.08
C SER A 15 -5.84 12.67 5.97
N ASP A 16 -5.16 13.56 6.69
CA ASP A 16 -4.05 13.15 7.56
C ASP A 16 -4.55 12.20 8.63
N GLU A 17 -5.64 12.54 9.29
CA GLU A 17 -6.20 11.71 10.35
C GLU A 17 -6.77 10.42 9.78
N LYS A 18 -7.47 10.52 8.65
CA LYS A 18 -8.07 9.34 8.05
C LYS A 18 -7.01 8.34 7.63
N LEU A 19 -5.94 8.83 7.03
CA LEU A 19 -4.89 7.94 6.57
C LEU A 19 -4.20 7.28 7.76
N THR A 20 -3.93 8.04 8.80
CA THR A 20 -3.30 7.50 10.00
C THR A 20 -4.16 6.40 10.62
N GLU A 21 -5.45 6.67 10.79
CA GLU A 21 -6.34 5.68 11.39
C GLU A 21 -6.46 4.43 10.54
N LEU A 22 -6.56 4.61 9.24
CA LEU A 22 -6.70 3.49 8.32
C LEU A 22 -5.47 2.59 8.37
N CYS A 23 -4.29 3.21 8.35
CA CYS A 23 -3.04 2.45 8.33
C CYS A 23 -2.77 1.76 9.64
N TYR A 24 -3.00 2.44 10.75
CA TYR A 24 -2.79 1.81 12.05
C TYR A 24 -3.79 0.69 12.29
N GLY A 25 -5.04 0.88 11.86
CA GLY A 25 -6.05 -0.17 11.99
C GLY A 25 -5.65 -1.43 11.25
N MET A 26 -5.17 -1.28 10.02
CA MET A 26 -4.76 -2.44 9.25
C MET A 26 -3.48 -3.07 9.80
N ALA A 27 -2.54 -2.23 10.24
CA ALA A 27 -1.30 -2.74 10.79
C ALA A 27 -1.56 -3.55 12.06
N HIS A 28 -2.43 -3.06 12.94
CA HIS A 28 -2.77 -3.81 14.14
C HIS A 28 -3.52 -5.11 13.79
N ALA A 29 -4.35 -5.08 12.77
CA ALA A 29 -5.07 -6.29 12.37
C ALA A 29 -4.11 -7.38 11.90
N GLN A 30 -2.99 -7.00 11.29
CA GLN A 30 -2.04 -7.97 10.78
C GLN A 30 -0.94 -8.33 11.77
N TYR A 31 -0.46 -7.35 12.52
CA TYR A 31 0.72 -7.55 13.36
C TYR A 31 0.44 -7.46 14.86
N GLY A 32 -0.80 -7.20 15.24
CA GLY A 32 -1.17 -7.19 16.65
C GLY A 32 -1.02 -5.83 17.31
N ASP A 33 -1.26 -5.78 18.59
CA ASP A 33 -1.21 -4.56 19.37
C ASP A 33 -0.54 -4.91 20.71
N PRO A 34 0.65 -4.35 20.98
CA PRO A 34 1.31 -3.30 20.21
C PRO A 34 1.96 -3.82 18.94
N LEU A 35 2.28 -2.89 18.05
CA LEU A 35 2.98 -3.26 16.83
C LEU A 35 4.43 -3.64 17.14
N PRO A 36 5.01 -4.57 16.38
CA PRO A 36 6.44 -4.78 16.48
C PRO A 36 7.21 -3.49 16.17
N ALA A 37 8.35 -3.30 16.81
CA ALA A 37 9.09 -2.05 16.68
C ALA A 37 9.39 -1.72 15.23
N LEU A 38 9.78 -2.69 14.44
CA LEU A 38 10.13 -2.46 13.04
C LEU A 38 8.93 -1.96 12.25
N VAL A 39 7.75 -2.53 12.51
CA VAL A 39 6.52 -2.12 11.84
C VAL A 39 6.14 -0.70 12.26
N GLN A 40 6.21 -0.43 13.56
CA GLN A 40 5.88 0.88 14.09
C GLN A 40 6.78 1.96 13.50
N GLU A 41 8.07 1.70 13.46
CA GLU A 41 9.02 2.67 12.95
C GLU A 41 8.81 2.95 11.48
N ARG A 42 8.56 1.91 10.69
CA ARG A 42 8.33 2.09 9.27
C ARG A 42 7.06 2.88 9.02
N LEU A 43 6.01 2.53 9.73
CA LEU A 43 4.73 3.20 9.55
C LEU A 43 4.83 4.67 9.93
N ASP A 44 5.45 4.98 11.06
CA ASP A 44 5.60 6.35 11.51
C ASP A 44 6.47 7.16 10.56
N LYS A 45 7.55 6.58 10.09
CA LYS A 45 8.45 7.26 9.17
C LYS A 45 7.71 7.64 7.89
N GLU A 46 6.97 6.70 7.35
CA GLU A 46 6.24 6.95 6.11
C GLU A 46 5.11 7.95 6.31
N LEU A 47 4.32 7.78 7.36
CA LEU A 47 3.22 8.69 7.61
C LEU A 47 3.71 10.12 7.85
N ASN A 48 4.80 10.26 8.61
CA ASN A 48 5.33 11.60 8.85
C ASN A 48 5.77 12.26 7.56
N SER A 49 6.41 11.52 6.68
CA SER A 49 6.88 12.06 5.41
C SER A 49 5.69 12.41 4.51
N ILE A 50 4.72 11.52 4.41
CA ILE A 50 3.56 11.72 3.56
C ILE A 50 2.76 12.93 4.03
N ILE A 51 2.52 13.03 5.32
CA ILE A 51 1.72 14.13 5.88
C ILE A 51 2.48 15.44 5.78
N LYS A 52 3.76 15.43 6.13
CA LYS A 52 4.56 16.65 6.10
C LYS A 52 4.60 17.24 4.70
N ASN A 53 4.64 16.42 3.68
CA ASN A 53 4.72 16.88 2.32
C ASN A 53 3.35 17.08 1.65
N GLY A 54 2.27 16.88 2.40
CA GLY A 54 0.93 17.15 1.88
C GLY A 54 0.39 16.11 0.95
N PHE A 55 0.90 14.88 1.02
CA PHE A 55 0.50 13.84 0.09
C PHE A 55 -0.58 12.90 0.63
N ALA A 56 -1.04 13.12 1.85
CA ALA A 56 -2.04 12.22 2.44
C ALA A 56 -3.32 12.16 1.62
N VAL A 57 -3.70 13.27 1.00
CA VAL A 57 -4.92 13.32 0.22
C VAL A 57 -4.84 12.37 -0.98
N MET A 58 -3.66 12.25 -1.58
CA MET A 58 -3.49 11.37 -2.73
C MET A 58 -3.69 9.91 -2.32
N TYR A 59 -3.18 9.56 -1.14
CA TYR A 59 -3.35 8.20 -0.63
C TYR A 59 -4.82 7.91 -0.31
N ILE A 60 -5.53 8.88 0.24
CA ILE A 60 -6.94 8.69 0.57
C ILE A 60 -7.77 8.54 -0.71
N ILE A 61 -7.49 9.34 -1.72
CA ILE A 61 -8.20 9.22 -2.98
C ILE A 61 -7.93 7.85 -3.60
N ALA A 62 -6.68 7.41 -3.58
CA ALA A 62 -6.35 6.10 -4.14
C ALA A 62 -7.07 4.99 -3.37
N HIS A 63 -7.10 5.10 -2.04
CA HIS A 63 -7.80 4.12 -1.22
C HIS A 63 -9.28 4.06 -1.58
N GLU A 64 -9.92 5.21 -1.72
CA GLU A 64 -11.35 5.24 -2.04
C GLU A 64 -11.62 4.65 -3.42
N LEU A 65 -10.75 4.93 -4.38
CA LEU A 65 -10.93 4.40 -5.72
C LEU A 65 -10.79 2.88 -5.73
N VAL A 66 -9.83 2.35 -5.02
CA VAL A 66 -9.64 0.91 -4.96
C VAL A 66 -10.83 0.26 -4.27
N LYS A 67 -11.27 0.86 -3.15
CA LYS A 67 -12.39 0.31 -2.42
C LYS A 67 -13.66 0.29 -3.27
N HIS A 68 -13.91 1.39 -3.96
CA HIS A 68 -15.10 1.49 -4.82
C HIS A 68 -15.04 0.46 -5.95
N SER A 69 -13.89 0.31 -6.57
CA SER A 69 -13.74 -0.63 -7.67
C SER A 69 -13.93 -2.06 -7.22
N ASN A 70 -13.41 -2.38 -6.03
CA ASN A 70 -13.59 -3.73 -5.50
C ASN A 70 -15.06 -4.01 -5.21
N GLU A 71 -15.77 -3.01 -4.71
CA GLU A 71 -17.19 -3.18 -4.41
C GLU A 71 -18.00 -3.39 -5.68
N GLU A 72 -17.52 -2.87 -6.80
CA GLU A 72 -18.22 -3.03 -8.07
C GLU A 72 -17.72 -4.19 -8.91
N GLY A 73 -16.81 -4.98 -8.35
CA GLY A 73 -16.34 -6.15 -9.06
C GLY A 73 -15.22 -5.92 -10.05
N TYR A 74 -14.63 -4.74 -10.03
CA TYR A 74 -13.49 -4.49 -10.89
C TYR A 74 -12.22 -4.97 -10.21
N LEU A 75 -11.28 -5.37 -11.04
CA LEU A 75 -9.95 -5.71 -10.53
C LEU A 75 -9.09 -4.47 -10.58
N VAL A 76 -8.29 -4.28 -9.55
CA VAL A 76 -7.42 -3.12 -9.47
C VAL A 76 -6.00 -3.61 -9.30
N GLY A 77 -5.12 -3.12 -10.16
CA GLY A 77 -3.69 -3.38 -10.01
C GLY A 77 -2.98 -2.08 -9.78
N SER A 78 -1.89 -2.14 -9.06
CA SER A 78 -1.05 -0.97 -8.88
C SER A 78 0.33 -1.29 -9.41
N ARG A 79 1.04 -0.26 -9.80
CA ARG A 79 2.38 -0.44 -10.32
C ARG A 79 3.20 0.80 -10.02
N GLY A 80 4.44 0.78 -10.40
CA GLY A 80 5.33 1.87 -10.15
C GLY A 80 5.90 1.78 -8.77
N SER A 81 6.39 2.87 -8.26
CA SER A 81 7.13 2.87 -7.01
C SER A 81 6.23 2.76 -5.79
N VAL A 82 4.92 2.71 -5.98
CA VAL A 82 4.02 2.59 -4.82
C VAL A 82 4.25 1.30 -4.05
N GLY A 83 4.83 0.31 -4.70
CA GLY A 83 5.17 -0.94 -4.02
C GLY A 83 6.25 -0.79 -2.95
N SER A 84 6.87 0.38 -2.82
CA SER A 84 7.84 0.61 -1.76
C SER A 84 7.21 1.30 -0.56
N SER A 85 5.90 1.55 -0.57
CA SER A 85 5.23 2.26 0.52
C SER A 85 4.41 1.30 1.38
N PHE A 86 4.80 1.16 2.64
CA PHE A 86 4.05 0.35 3.58
C PHE A 86 2.69 1.00 3.88
N VAL A 87 2.63 2.33 3.86
CA VAL A 87 1.36 3.04 4.00
C VAL A 87 0.41 2.65 2.86
N ALA A 88 0.92 2.57 1.64
CA ALA A 88 0.09 2.15 0.51
C ALA A 88 -0.40 0.72 0.70
N TYR A 89 0.44 -0.14 1.25
CA TYR A 89 0.04 -1.52 1.52
C TYR A 89 -1.06 -1.57 2.59
N THR A 90 -0.89 -0.86 3.70
CA THR A 90 -1.89 -0.87 4.76
C THR A 90 -3.16 -0.13 4.37
N ALA A 91 -3.07 0.80 3.44
CA ALA A 91 -4.26 1.48 2.93
C ALA A 91 -4.97 0.68 1.84
N GLY A 92 -4.45 -0.48 1.48
CA GLY A 92 -5.11 -1.32 0.49
C GLY A 92 -4.86 -0.90 -0.95
N ILE A 93 -3.91 -0.01 -1.18
CA ILE A 93 -3.62 0.49 -2.52
C ILE A 93 -2.77 -0.51 -3.29
N THR A 94 -1.86 -1.18 -2.62
CA THR A 94 -1.02 -2.18 -3.25
C THR A 94 -1.02 -3.45 -2.42
N GLU A 95 -0.75 -4.57 -3.06
CA GLU A 95 -0.62 -5.84 -2.36
C GLU A 95 0.83 -6.13 -1.99
N VAL A 96 1.75 -5.26 -2.37
CA VAL A 96 3.16 -5.45 -2.09
C VAL A 96 3.47 -4.95 -0.69
N ASN A 97 3.99 -5.83 0.15
CA ASN A 97 4.40 -5.49 1.51
C ASN A 97 5.92 -5.21 1.46
N PRO A 98 6.34 -3.97 1.61
CA PRO A 98 7.75 -3.63 1.42
C PRO A 98 8.64 -3.87 2.63
N LEU A 99 8.09 -4.35 3.72
CA LEU A 99 8.89 -4.62 4.92
C LEU A 99 9.96 -5.68 4.61
N PRO A 100 10.99 -5.79 5.43
CA PRO A 100 11.94 -6.88 5.27
C PRO A 100 11.25 -8.23 5.36
N PRO A 101 11.86 -9.29 4.83
CA PRO A 101 11.27 -10.62 4.90
C PRO A 101 10.95 -11.03 6.33
N HIS A 102 9.80 -11.63 6.51
CA HIS A 102 9.35 -11.98 7.84
C HIS A 102 8.26 -13.05 7.81
N TYR A 103 8.06 -13.65 8.96
CA TYR A 103 6.92 -14.52 9.19
C TYR A 103 5.93 -13.76 10.06
N VAL A 104 4.65 -13.97 9.83
CA VAL A 104 3.62 -13.41 10.71
C VAL A 104 2.49 -14.43 10.83
N CYS A 105 2.06 -14.66 12.05
CA CYS A 105 0.99 -15.64 12.30
C CYS A 105 -0.36 -15.00 12.03
N PRO A 106 -1.18 -15.58 11.15
CA PRO A 106 -2.51 -15.03 10.90
C PRO A 106 -3.47 -15.26 12.05
N ASN A 107 -3.12 -16.13 12.99
CA ASN A 107 -3.99 -16.45 14.10
C ASN A 107 -3.68 -15.60 15.33
N CYS A 108 -2.44 -15.62 15.82
CA CYS A 108 -2.12 -14.89 17.04
C CYS A 108 -1.33 -13.61 16.79
N ARG A 109 -0.99 -13.32 15.55
CA ARG A 109 -0.28 -12.09 15.12
C ARG A 109 1.19 -12.05 15.52
N TYR A 110 1.74 -13.15 16.03
CA TYR A 110 3.17 -13.19 16.30
C TYR A 110 3.94 -12.95 14.99
N SER A 111 4.99 -12.15 15.06
CA SER A 111 5.80 -11.88 13.87
C SER A 111 7.27 -12.11 14.19
N ASP A 112 8.02 -12.47 13.16
CA ASP A 112 9.43 -12.78 13.28
C ASP A 112 10.20 -12.15 12.13
N PHE A 113 10.94 -11.09 12.43
CA PHE A 113 11.80 -10.41 11.47
C PHE A 113 13.27 -10.71 11.75
N ASP A 114 13.57 -11.32 12.90
CA ASP A 114 14.92 -11.32 13.43
C ASP A 114 15.61 -12.65 13.48
N SER A 115 14.91 -13.75 13.33
CA SER A 115 15.55 -15.04 13.39
C SER A 115 16.38 -15.27 12.15
N GLU A 116 17.06 -16.41 12.12
CA GLU A 116 18.07 -16.68 11.10
C GLU A 116 17.49 -16.67 9.69
N ILE A 117 16.34 -17.31 9.48
CA ILE A 117 15.80 -17.43 8.13
C ILE A 117 15.38 -16.09 7.54
N PRO A 118 14.58 -15.26 8.22
CA PRO A 118 14.29 -13.94 7.66
C PRO A 118 15.54 -13.14 7.35
N LYS A 119 16.55 -13.22 8.20
CA LYS A 119 17.77 -12.47 7.95
C LYS A 119 18.56 -12.99 6.77
N GLN A 120 18.52 -14.28 6.52
CA GLN A 120 19.17 -14.85 5.36
C GLN A 120 18.51 -14.41 4.07
N PHE A 121 17.23 -14.09 4.11
CA PHE A 121 16.50 -13.67 2.93
C PHE A 121 16.45 -12.13 2.77
N ALA A 122 17.18 -11.39 3.60
CA ALA A 122 17.24 -9.95 3.46
C ALA A 122 17.65 -9.58 2.04
N GLY A 123 16.95 -8.60 1.47
CA GLY A 123 17.21 -8.18 0.10
C GLY A 123 16.48 -9.00 -0.95
N THR A 124 15.71 -10.00 -0.53
CA THR A 124 14.93 -10.81 -1.46
C THR A 124 13.49 -10.86 -0.97
N ALA A 125 12.70 -11.76 -1.53
CA ALA A 125 11.28 -11.84 -1.19
C ALA A 125 11.04 -12.83 -0.06
N GLY A 126 10.29 -12.39 0.96
CA GLY A 126 9.94 -13.26 2.06
C GLY A 126 9.11 -14.46 1.65
N CYS A 127 8.34 -14.33 0.57
CA CYS A 127 7.50 -15.43 0.12
C CYS A 127 8.32 -16.64 -0.33
N ASP A 128 9.62 -16.47 -0.55
CA ASP A 128 10.49 -17.57 -0.94
C ASP A 128 11.05 -18.32 0.27
N MET A 129 10.79 -17.87 1.47
CA MET A 129 11.27 -18.55 2.67
C MET A 129 10.55 -19.88 2.86
N PRO A 130 11.16 -20.83 3.56
CA PRO A 130 10.49 -22.10 3.83
C PRO A 130 9.29 -21.92 4.76
N ASP A 131 8.33 -22.83 4.67
CA ASP A 131 7.14 -22.78 5.52
C ASP A 131 7.53 -23.02 6.97
N GLN A 132 6.86 -22.34 7.88
CA GLN A 132 7.07 -22.53 9.31
C GLN A 132 5.74 -22.42 10.04
N VAL A 133 5.66 -23.05 11.19
CA VAL A 133 4.49 -22.91 12.05
C VAL A 133 4.81 -21.95 13.17
N CYS A 134 3.79 -21.32 13.68
CA CYS A 134 3.95 -20.34 14.75
C CYS A 134 4.41 -21.05 16.03
N PRO A 135 5.48 -20.58 16.66
CA PRO A 135 5.95 -21.20 17.89
C PRO A 135 5.01 -20.99 19.06
N HIS A 136 4.08 -20.06 18.95
CA HIS A 136 3.17 -19.77 20.03
C HIS A 136 1.84 -20.50 19.93
N CYS A 137 1.30 -20.66 18.74
CA CYS A 137 0.00 -21.28 18.60
C CYS A 137 -0.06 -22.42 17.59
N GLY A 138 1.03 -22.68 16.90
CA GLY A 138 1.08 -23.83 15.98
C GLY A 138 0.45 -23.62 14.62
N ALA A 139 -0.13 -22.46 14.36
CA ALA A 139 -0.74 -22.20 13.06
C ALA A 139 0.36 -21.98 12.02
N LYS A 140 0.05 -22.28 10.76
CA LYS A 140 1.02 -22.02 9.69
C LYS A 140 1.17 -20.51 9.53
N MET A 141 2.41 -20.04 9.53
CA MET A 141 2.67 -18.63 9.43
C MET A 141 2.67 -18.15 7.99
N ARG A 142 2.28 -16.90 7.80
CA ARG A 142 2.34 -16.24 6.50
C ARG A 142 3.77 -15.74 6.28
N LYS A 143 4.23 -15.82 5.06
CA LYS A 143 5.56 -15.36 4.67
C LYS A 143 5.39 -14.14 3.81
N ASP A 144 6.08 -13.05 4.14
CA ASP A 144 5.86 -11.81 3.41
C ASP A 144 7.10 -10.94 3.47
N GLY A 145 7.04 -9.79 2.79
CA GLY A 145 8.12 -8.82 2.82
C GLY A 145 8.97 -8.86 1.56
N PHE A 146 9.02 -7.73 0.85
CA PHE A 146 9.82 -7.63 -0.37
C PHE A 146 11.08 -6.78 -0.15
N ASP A 147 11.27 -6.29 1.07
CA ASP A 147 12.49 -5.59 1.50
C ASP A 147 12.80 -4.37 0.63
N ILE A 148 11.83 -3.50 0.45
CA ILE A 148 11.99 -2.32 -0.38
C ILE A 148 11.99 -1.08 0.51
N PRO A 149 13.04 -0.26 0.47
CA PRO A 149 13.05 0.93 1.31
C PRO A 149 12.08 1.98 0.80
N PHE A 150 11.49 2.73 1.73
CA PHE A 150 10.54 3.77 1.38
C PHE A 150 11.18 4.86 0.53
N GLU A 151 12.45 5.09 0.70
CA GLU A 151 13.16 6.11 -0.05
C GLU A 151 13.08 5.89 -1.55
N THR A 152 12.80 4.67 -1.96
CA THR A 152 12.59 4.40 -3.37
C THR A 152 11.37 5.17 -3.91
N PHE A 153 10.41 5.46 -3.04
CA PHE A 153 9.16 6.10 -3.43
C PHE A 153 9.25 7.63 -3.35
N LEU A 154 9.67 8.16 -2.20
CA LEU A 154 9.68 9.60 -1.99
C LEU A 154 11.08 10.21 -1.88
N GLY A 155 12.12 9.41 -2.07
CA GLY A 155 13.48 9.90 -1.91
C GLY A 155 13.90 9.94 -0.46
N PHE A 156 15.18 10.20 -0.23
CA PHE A 156 15.72 10.16 1.11
C PHE A 156 15.18 11.29 1.97
N LYS A 157 14.83 12.40 1.37
CA LYS A 157 14.28 13.53 2.11
C LYS A 157 12.78 13.61 2.02
N GLY A 158 12.16 12.67 1.34
CA GLY A 158 10.72 12.69 1.17
C GLY A 158 10.23 13.76 0.22
N ASP A 159 11.13 14.31 -0.59
CA ASP A 159 10.76 15.41 -1.47
C ASP A 159 10.45 14.97 -2.90
N LYS A 160 10.61 13.69 -3.20
CA LYS A 160 10.22 13.19 -4.49
C LYS A 160 8.70 13.03 -4.49
N GLU A 161 8.07 13.51 -5.54
CA GLU A 161 6.61 13.44 -5.59
C GLU A 161 6.13 12.02 -5.81
N PRO A 162 5.09 11.61 -5.12
CA PRO A 162 4.57 10.26 -5.32
C PRO A 162 3.88 10.14 -6.68
N ASP A 163 3.96 8.98 -7.25
CA ASP A 163 3.35 8.70 -8.53
C ASP A 163 2.60 7.39 -8.37
N ILE A 164 1.33 7.48 -8.09
CA ILE A 164 0.50 6.32 -7.82
C ILE A 164 -0.33 6.02 -9.05
N ASP A 165 -0.04 4.90 -9.69
CA ASP A 165 -0.77 4.46 -10.86
C ASP A 165 -1.68 3.31 -10.48
N LEU A 166 -2.94 3.46 -10.81
CA LEU A 166 -3.91 2.41 -10.56
C LEU A 166 -4.58 2.02 -11.86
N ASN A 167 -4.59 0.75 -12.15
CA ASN A 167 -5.26 0.22 -13.32
C ASN A 167 -6.51 -0.52 -12.89
N PHE A 168 -7.63 -0.17 -13.50
CA PHE A 168 -8.88 -0.80 -13.19
C PHE A 168 -9.32 -1.65 -14.37
N SER A 169 -9.71 -2.88 -14.09
CA SER A 169 -10.14 -3.80 -15.13
C SER A 169 -11.42 -4.44 -14.69
N GLY A 170 -12.46 -4.26 -15.44
CA GLY A 170 -13.76 -4.83 -15.10
C GLY A 170 -13.85 -6.25 -15.53
N GLU A 171 -14.16 -7.12 -14.59
CA GLU A 171 -14.26 -8.50 -14.89
C GLU A 171 -15.37 -8.79 -15.83
N ASN A 172 -16.42 -8.05 -15.76
CA ASN A 172 -17.57 -8.31 -16.57
C ASN A 172 -17.60 -7.56 -17.85
N GLN A 173 -16.53 -6.97 -18.24
CA GLN A 173 -16.57 -6.12 -19.36
C GLN A 173 -16.60 -6.91 -20.62
N SER A 174 -17.73 -7.02 -21.16
CA SER A 174 -17.81 -7.69 -22.43
C SER A 174 -17.08 -6.90 -23.47
N SER A 175 -16.96 -5.65 -23.28
CA SER A 175 -16.33 -4.86 -24.29
C SER A 175 -14.84 -5.07 -24.29
N ALA A 176 -14.34 -5.73 -23.36
CA ALA A 176 -12.96 -6.07 -23.34
C ALA A 176 -12.00 -4.92 -23.30
N HIS A 177 -12.46 -3.76 -23.12
CA HIS A 177 -11.51 -2.72 -22.97
C HIS A 177 -11.95 -1.84 -21.87
N ALA A 178 -12.42 -2.39 -20.84
CA ALA A 178 -12.78 -1.67 -19.70
C ALA A 178 -11.59 -1.56 -18.80
N TYR A 179 -10.78 -0.65 -19.09
CA TYR A 179 -9.52 -0.57 -18.44
C TYR A 179 -9.24 0.89 -18.23
N THR A 180 -9.22 1.31 -17.02
CA THR A 180 -9.04 2.71 -16.67
C THR A 180 -7.80 2.85 -15.82
N GLU A 181 -7.05 3.86 -16.10
CA GLU A 181 -5.84 4.14 -15.36
C GLU A 181 -6.01 5.47 -14.67
N VAL A 182 -5.73 5.51 -13.39
CA VAL A 182 -5.79 6.73 -12.62
C VAL A 182 -4.38 7.03 -12.16
N ILE A 183 -3.91 8.24 -12.45
CA ILE A 183 -2.56 8.64 -12.15
C ILE A 183 -2.61 9.83 -11.22
N PHE A 184 -1.89 9.75 -10.12
CA PHE A 184 -1.79 10.81 -9.16
C PHE A 184 -0.38 11.36 -9.23
N GLY A 185 -0.26 12.66 -9.33
CA GLY A 185 1.04 13.26 -9.47
C GLY A 185 1.12 14.63 -8.86
N LYS A 186 2.10 15.37 -9.35
CA LYS A 186 2.47 16.64 -8.81
C LYS A 186 1.31 17.56 -8.61
N GLY A 187 1.36 18.33 -7.54
CA GLY A 187 0.35 19.34 -7.28
C GLY A 187 -0.98 18.77 -6.89
N GLN A 188 -1.00 17.52 -6.53
CA GLN A 188 -2.23 16.87 -6.11
C GLN A 188 -3.28 16.86 -7.19
N THR A 189 -2.86 16.92 -8.43
CA THR A 189 -3.79 16.72 -9.52
C THR A 189 -3.91 15.25 -9.79
N PHE A 190 -5.04 14.84 -10.33
CA PHE A 190 -5.13 13.47 -10.80
C PHE A 190 -5.89 13.46 -12.10
N ARG A 191 -5.63 12.41 -12.89
CA ARG A 191 -6.27 12.24 -14.16
C ARG A 191 -6.68 10.81 -14.30
N ALA A 192 -7.75 10.58 -15.00
CA ALA A 192 -8.18 9.25 -15.32
C ALA A 192 -8.04 9.10 -16.83
N GLY A 193 -7.41 8.03 -17.23
CA GLY A 193 -7.25 7.73 -18.64
C GLY A 193 -7.81 6.37 -18.92
N THR A 194 -8.04 6.10 -20.18
CA THR A 194 -8.55 4.83 -20.59
C THR A 194 -7.52 4.12 -21.40
N VAL A 195 -7.30 2.86 -21.04
CA VAL A 195 -6.35 2.05 -21.75
C VAL A 195 -7.13 0.90 -22.30
N GLY A 196 -6.76 0.28 -23.21
CA GLY A 196 -7.51 -0.85 -23.71
C GLY A 196 -8.57 -0.47 -24.68
N THR A 197 -9.31 0.50 -24.37
CA THR A 197 -10.27 0.89 -25.31
C THR A 197 -9.65 1.40 -26.52
N LEU A 198 -8.43 1.83 -26.36
CA LEU A 198 -7.80 2.29 -27.46
C LEU A 198 -7.64 1.32 -28.41
N ALA A 199 -7.70 0.19 -27.98
CA ALA A 199 -7.49 -0.80 -28.90
C ALA A 199 -8.53 -0.81 -29.88
N GLU A 200 -9.24 -0.18 -29.70
CA GLU A 200 -10.02 -0.25 -30.62
C GLU A 200 -10.01 -0.27 -31.49
#